data_832cb797a4aa7bdfc76129cd2d75c43d
#
_entry.id   832cb797a4aa7bdfc76129cd2d75c43d
#
_cell.length_a   1.000
_cell.length_b   1.000
_cell.length_c   1.000
_cell.angle_alpha   90.00
_cell.angle_beta   90.00
_cell.angle_gamma   90.00
#
_symmetry.space_group_name_H-M   'P 1'
#
loop_
_entity.id
_entity.type
_entity.pdbx_description
1 polymer ?
#
loop_
_entity_poly.entity_id
_entity_poly.type
_entity_poly.pdbx_seq_one_letter_code
_entity_poly.pdbx_strand_id
1 'polypeptide(L)'
;MILDSIKEQFKKKGFWKTIEFYFCRVMSKAALKVVGTYAANHGKLHRNYIIFKNRTMQDMTDNARAFFEYLVHNEAYKNYQIIWMVSDKRKFRKCKYKNVKFVTAESRNGWTSPLAYYYGAVSGFFFYTNNTAYLNLHHCPGQITVNLWHGCGYKDVPREKRENTGASMMHFDYALVPGEAFVETKSRYWKCPKEKILPLGYPRYDW
;
A
#
# COMPACT_ATOMS: atom_id res chain seq x y z
N MET A 1 19.89 -14.78 -14.40
CA MET A 1 18.72 -14.35 -13.59
C MET A 1 18.14 -13.00 -14.00
N ILE A 2 18.86 -11.85 -13.93
CA ILE A 2 18.32 -10.55 -14.37
C ILE A 2 18.14 -10.49 -15.89
N LEU A 3 19.13 -10.92 -16.67
CA LEU A 3 19.10 -10.96 -18.14
C LEU A 3 17.99 -11.90 -18.66
N ASP A 4 17.73 -12.99 -17.99
CA ASP A 4 16.69 -13.95 -18.39
C ASP A 4 15.29 -13.38 -18.15
N SER A 5 15.11 -12.67 -17.02
CA SER A 5 13.88 -11.93 -16.72
C SER A 5 13.62 -10.83 -17.76
N ILE A 6 14.65 -10.12 -18.21
CA ILE A 6 14.55 -9.10 -19.24
C ILE A 6 14.17 -9.74 -20.59
N LYS A 7 14.81 -10.81 -21.00
CA LYS A 7 14.49 -11.56 -22.22
C LYS A 7 13.04 -12.08 -22.21
N GLU A 8 12.59 -12.59 -21.09
CA GLU A 8 11.20 -13.04 -20.93
C GLU A 8 10.18 -11.91 -21.05
N GLN A 9 10.49 -10.72 -20.49
CA GLN A 9 9.67 -9.53 -20.66
C GLN A 9 9.60 -9.05 -22.11
N PHE A 10 10.72 -9.10 -22.85
CA PHE A 10 10.74 -8.79 -24.28
C PHE A 10 9.82 -9.73 -25.07
N LYS A 11 9.87 -11.04 -24.79
CA LYS A 11 9.00 -12.03 -25.44
C LYS A 11 7.51 -11.79 -25.12
N LYS A 12 7.18 -11.44 -23.87
CA LYS A 12 5.78 -11.27 -23.44
C LYS A 12 5.15 -9.94 -23.83
N LYS A 13 5.91 -8.84 -23.79
CA LYS A 13 5.37 -7.46 -23.97
C LYS A 13 5.79 -6.80 -25.28
N GLY A 14 6.78 -7.34 -25.96
CA GLY A 14 7.42 -6.69 -27.10
C GLY A 14 8.46 -5.65 -26.70
N PHE A 15 9.31 -5.27 -27.65
CA PHE A 15 10.50 -4.44 -27.40
C PHE A 15 10.16 -3.08 -26.79
N TRP A 16 9.31 -2.28 -27.42
CA TRP A 16 8.98 -0.92 -26.99
C TRP A 16 8.29 -0.85 -25.64
N LYS A 17 7.33 -1.75 -25.36
CA LYS A 17 6.66 -1.83 -24.04
C LYS A 17 7.58 -2.25 -22.93
N THR A 18 8.59 -3.04 -23.24
CA THR A 18 9.60 -3.44 -22.24
C THR A 18 10.53 -2.27 -21.92
N ILE A 19 10.99 -1.51 -22.91
CA ILE A 19 11.78 -0.29 -22.69
C ILE A 19 10.98 0.72 -21.86
N GLU A 20 9.73 1.01 -22.26
CA GLU A 20 8.84 1.90 -21.51
C GLU A 20 8.72 1.46 -20.05
N PHE A 21 8.50 0.17 -19.81
CA PHE A 21 8.35 -0.37 -18.46
C PHE A 21 9.60 -0.15 -17.60
N TYR A 22 10.79 -0.44 -18.12
CA TYR A 22 12.03 -0.23 -17.37
C TYR A 22 12.33 1.26 -17.17
N PHE A 23 12.11 2.09 -18.18
CA PHE A 23 12.23 3.54 -18.05
C PHE A 23 11.31 4.10 -16.96
N CYS A 24 10.02 3.74 -16.99
CA CYS A 24 9.07 4.15 -15.96
C CYS A 24 9.48 3.68 -14.56
N ARG A 25 10.03 2.47 -14.42
CA ARG A 25 10.54 1.98 -13.13
C ARG A 25 11.75 2.76 -12.62
N VAL A 26 12.69 3.10 -13.50
CA VAL A 26 13.85 3.92 -13.13
C VAL A 26 13.40 5.30 -12.67
N MET A 27 12.51 5.94 -13.44
CA MET A 27 11.94 7.24 -13.08
C MET A 27 11.14 7.19 -11.78
N SER A 28 10.39 6.11 -11.55
CA SER A 28 9.67 5.92 -10.28
C SER A 28 10.62 5.76 -9.09
N LYS A 29 11.73 5.04 -9.24
CA LYS A 29 12.76 4.92 -8.20
C LYS A 29 13.45 6.26 -7.92
N ALA A 30 13.75 7.03 -8.96
CA ALA A 30 14.31 8.38 -8.81
C ALA A 30 13.31 9.29 -8.07
N ALA A 31 12.01 9.24 -8.44
CA ALA A 31 10.97 9.99 -7.75
C ALA A 31 10.83 9.58 -6.28
N LEU A 32 10.91 8.29 -5.94
CA LEU A 32 10.95 7.84 -4.54
C LEU A 32 12.11 8.46 -3.79
N LYS A 33 13.31 8.39 -4.36
CA LYS A 33 14.52 8.89 -3.71
C LYS A 33 14.50 10.42 -3.54
N VAL A 34 14.01 11.15 -4.54
CA VAL A 34 13.98 12.62 -4.49
C VAL A 34 12.75 13.12 -3.74
N VAL A 35 11.55 12.77 -4.21
CA VAL A 35 10.29 13.31 -3.65
C VAL A 35 9.96 12.68 -2.32
N GLY A 36 10.03 11.35 -2.20
CA GLY A 36 9.72 10.63 -0.96
C GLY A 36 10.67 11.01 0.17
N THR A 37 11.99 10.98 -0.08
CA THR A 37 12.99 11.35 0.94
C THR A 37 12.91 12.81 1.31
N TYR A 38 12.77 13.72 0.32
CA TYR A 38 12.63 15.14 0.61
C TYR A 38 11.39 15.43 1.45
N ALA A 39 10.23 14.88 1.06
CA ALA A 39 8.98 15.07 1.78
C ALA A 39 9.03 14.47 3.21
N ALA A 40 9.72 13.34 3.40
CA ALA A 40 9.90 12.74 4.71
C ALA A 40 10.75 13.61 5.66
N ASN A 41 11.79 14.26 5.11
CA ASN A 41 12.74 15.04 5.90
C ASN A 41 12.31 16.49 6.13
N HIS A 42 11.59 17.08 5.17
CA HIS A 42 11.25 18.50 5.17
C HIS A 42 9.75 18.77 5.11
N GLY A 43 8.93 17.74 4.87
CA GLY A 43 7.49 17.86 4.85
C GLY A 43 6.88 17.92 6.24
N LYS A 44 5.62 18.37 6.30
CA LYS A 44 4.82 18.34 7.53
C LYS A 44 3.91 17.13 7.51
N LEU A 45 3.86 16.39 8.61
CA LEU A 45 2.90 15.30 8.78
C LEU A 45 1.46 15.87 8.80
N HIS A 46 0.63 15.41 7.88
CA HIS A 46 -0.79 15.73 7.81
C HIS A 46 -1.61 14.66 8.55
N ARG A 47 -1.90 14.89 9.81
CA ARG A 47 -2.61 13.92 10.68
C ARG A 47 -4.01 13.55 10.19
N ASN A 48 -4.61 14.40 9.36
CA ASN A 48 -5.92 14.15 8.75
C ASN A 48 -5.84 13.55 7.33
N TYR A 49 -4.66 13.15 6.85
CA TYR A 49 -4.53 12.44 5.59
C TYR A 49 -4.48 10.94 5.83
N ILE A 50 -5.33 10.21 5.11
CA ILE A 50 -5.43 8.75 5.16
C ILE A 50 -5.15 8.19 3.78
N ILE A 51 -4.16 7.30 3.67
CA ILE A 51 -3.90 6.55 2.44
C ILE A 51 -4.55 5.18 2.52
N PHE A 52 -5.14 4.78 1.40
CA PHE A 52 -5.54 3.41 1.13
C PHE A 52 -4.79 2.82 -0.06
N LYS A 53 -4.31 1.60 0.12
CA LYS A 53 -3.72 0.78 -0.93
C LYS A 53 -4.19 -0.67 -0.79
N ASN A 54 -4.88 -1.18 -1.78
CA ASN A 54 -5.21 -2.60 -1.81
C ASN A 54 -4.15 -3.41 -2.60
N ARG A 55 -4.30 -4.73 -2.60
CA ARG A 55 -3.33 -5.66 -3.18
C ARG A 55 -3.04 -5.39 -4.66
N THR A 56 -4.08 -5.23 -5.47
CA THR A 56 -3.96 -5.15 -6.92
C THR A 56 -3.86 -3.71 -7.44
N MET A 57 -4.31 -2.74 -6.67
CA MET A 57 -4.49 -1.33 -7.06
C MET A 57 -5.30 -1.11 -8.37
N GLN A 58 -5.93 -2.16 -8.91
CA GLN A 58 -6.76 -2.06 -10.11
C GLN A 58 -8.15 -1.53 -9.79
N ASP A 59 -8.62 -1.81 -8.57
CA ASP A 59 -9.95 -1.46 -8.10
C ASP A 59 -9.94 -1.26 -6.58
N MET A 60 -11.01 -0.66 -6.05
CA MET A 60 -11.26 -0.53 -4.61
C MET A 60 -11.93 -1.82 -4.13
N THR A 61 -11.19 -2.65 -3.43
CA THR A 61 -11.66 -3.98 -2.99
C THR A 61 -11.15 -4.33 -1.59
N ASP A 62 -11.62 -5.46 -1.07
CA ASP A 62 -11.10 -6.08 0.14
C ASP A 62 -11.32 -5.25 1.42
N ASN A 63 -10.60 -5.54 2.48
CA ASN A 63 -10.65 -4.84 3.77
C ASN A 63 -10.46 -3.34 3.64
N ALA A 64 -9.60 -2.91 2.71
CA ALA A 64 -9.37 -1.49 2.45
C ALA A 64 -10.65 -0.78 1.97
N ARG A 65 -11.45 -1.42 1.10
CA ARG A 65 -12.72 -0.85 0.64
C ARG A 65 -13.73 -0.78 1.77
N ALA A 66 -13.93 -1.85 2.50
CA ALA A 66 -14.91 -1.87 3.59
C ALA A 66 -14.60 -0.77 4.62
N PHE A 67 -13.34 -0.63 5.03
CA PHE A 67 -12.94 0.43 5.94
C PHE A 67 -13.08 1.83 5.33
N PHE A 68 -12.76 2.00 4.05
CA PHE A 68 -12.98 3.26 3.33
C PHE A 68 -14.46 3.66 3.31
N GLU A 69 -15.37 2.74 2.97
CA GLU A 69 -16.82 2.99 2.94
C GLU A 69 -17.33 3.42 4.33
N TYR A 70 -16.86 2.78 5.39
CA TYR A 70 -17.15 3.23 6.75
C TYR A 70 -16.73 4.69 7.00
N LEU A 71 -15.51 5.06 6.60
CA LEU A 71 -15.00 6.41 6.82
C LEU A 71 -15.77 7.48 6.03
N VAL A 72 -16.10 7.22 4.77
CA VAL A 72 -16.76 8.22 3.91
C VAL A 72 -18.23 8.43 4.25
N HIS A 73 -18.87 7.44 4.89
CA HIS A 73 -20.26 7.55 5.33
C HIS A 73 -20.42 7.99 6.79
N ASN A 74 -19.32 8.16 7.52
CA ASN A 74 -19.34 8.56 8.92
C ASN A 74 -18.91 10.02 9.05
N GLU A 75 -19.83 10.88 9.53
CA GLU A 75 -19.64 12.32 9.72
C GLU A 75 -18.42 12.68 10.59
N ALA A 76 -18.02 11.80 11.53
CA ALA A 76 -16.85 12.01 12.37
C ALA A 76 -15.55 12.16 11.56
N TYR A 77 -15.50 11.60 10.33
CA TYR A 77 -14.31 11.59 9.48
C TYR A 77 -14.40 12.55 8.28
N LYS A 78 -15.42 13.40 8.20
CA LYS A 78 -15.63 14.33 7.07
C LYS A 78 -14.45 15.29 6.81
N ASN A 79 -13.67 15.61 7.85
CA ASN A 79 -12.49 16.47 7.75
C ASN A 79 -11.21 15.74 7.35
N TYR A 80 -11.27 14.41 7.14
CA TYR A 80 -10.14 13.66 6.65
C TYR A 80 -10.07 13.71 5.14
N GLN A 81 -8.86 13.88 4.61
CA GLN A 81 -8.57 13.75 3.19
C GLN A 81 -8.12 12.31 2.92
N ILE A 82 -8.90 11.58 2.16
CA ILE A 82 -8.59 10.19 1.80
C ILE A 82 -7.86 10.16 0.46
N ILE A 83 -6.78 9.40 0.38
CA ILE A 83 -5.96 9.23 -0.82
C ILE A 83 -5.95 7.74 -1.18
N TRP A 84 -6.57 7.38 -2.30
CA TRP A 84 -6.52 6.03 -2.85
C TRP A 84 -5.39 5.89 -3.84
N MET A 85 -4.50 4.93 -3.58
CA MET A 85 -3.44 4.52 -4.50
C MET A 85 -4.00 3.50 -5.48
N VAL A 86 -4.02 3.85 -6.77
CA VAL A 86 -4.60 3.02 -7.84
C VAL A 86 -3.65 2.93 -9.02
N SER A 87 -3.74 1.84 -9.79
CA SER A 87 -2.88 1.65 -10.97
C SER A 87 -3.21 2.59 -12.14
N ASP A 88 -4.45 3.08 -12.22
CA ASP A 88 -4.89 4.07 -13.21
C ASP A 88 -6.02 4.94 -12.64
N LYS A 89 -5.66 6.16 -12.20
CA LYS A 89 -6.63 7.13 -11.64
C LYS A 89 -7.74 7.55 -12.61
N ARG A 90 -7.54 7.38 -13.93
CA ARG A 90 -8.54 7.77 -14.93
C ARG A 90 -9.83 6.95 -14.81
N LYS A 91 -9.75 5.72 -14.33
CA LYS A 91 -10.90 4.84 -14.09
C LYS A 91 -11.85 5.38 -13.01
N PHE A 92 -11.34 6.24 -12.12
CA PHE A 92 -12.07 6.76 -10.96
C PHE A 92 -12.53 8.21 -11.13
N ARG A 93 -12.48 8.77 -12.34
CA ARG A 93 -12.90 10.17 -12.60
C ARG A 93 -14.35 10.47 -12.25
N LYS A 94 -15.22 9.45 -12.27
CA LYS A 94 -16.65 9.56 -11.95
C LYS A 94 -16.93 9.37 -10.45
N CYS A 95 -15.92 9.07 -9.65
CA CYS A 95 -16.07 8.92 -8.21
C CYS A 95 -16.33 10.30 -7.58
N LYS A 96 -17.46 10.45 -6.89
CA LYS A 96 -17.98 11.76 -6.43
C LYS A 96 -17.75 12.03 -4.94
N TYR A 97 -16.92 11.27 -4.26
CA TYR A 97 -16.59 11.59 -2.87
C TYR A 97 -15.77 12.88 -2.78
N LYS A 98 -16.27 13.88 -2.04
CA LYS A 98 -15.67 15.23 -1.97
C LYS A 98 -14.25 15.24 -1.38
N ASN A 99 -14.00 14.37 -0.41
CA ASN A 99 -12.74 14.30 0.34
C ASN A 99 -11.81 13.17 -0.13
N VAL A 100 -12.02 12.62 -1.34
CA VAL A 100 -11.24 11.49 -1.87
C VAL A 100 -10.43 11.93 -3.09
N LYS A 101 -9.14 11.59 -3.10
CA LYS A 101 -8.22 11.75 -4.22
C LYS A 101 -7.71 10.40 -4.70
N PHE A 102 -7.66 10.20 -6.01
CA PHE A 102 -7.03 9.03 -6.62
C PHE A 102 -5.67 9.39 -7.19
N VAL A 103 -4.65 8.62 -6.82
CA VAL A 103 -3.28 8.84 -7.25
C VAL A 103 -2.74 7.57 -7.90
N THR A 104 -2.12 7.72 -9.08
CA THR A 104 -1.55 6.58 -9.79
C THR A 104 -0.29 6.07 -9.11
N ALA A 105 -0.29 4.79 -8.75
CA ALA A 105 0.85 4.05 -8.25
C ALA A 105 0.89 2.65 -8.88
N GLU A 106 2.09 2.12 -9.13
CA GLU A 106 2.32 0.79 -9.72
C GLU A 106 1.43 0.51 -10.95
N SER A 107 1.40 1.45 -11.90
CA SER A 107 0.66 1.27 -13.14
C SER A 107 1.19 0.08 -13.96
N ARG A 108 0.42 -0.39 -14.93
CA ARG A 108 0.80 -1.53 -15.78
C ARG A 108 2.14 -1.35 -16.52
N ASN A 109 2.49 -0.11 -16.85
CA ASN A 109 3.79 0.23 -17.45
C ASN A 109 4.90 0.49 -16.42
N GLY A 110 4.68 0.19 -15.13
CA GLY A 110 5.68 0.36 -14.07
C GLY A 110 5.81 1.77 -13.51
N TRP A 111 4.96 2.71 -13.95
CA TRP A 111 4.98 4.09 -13.48
C TRP A 111 4.33 4.24 -12.11
N THR A 112 4.97 4.99 -11.22
CA THR A 112 4.39 5.50 -9.98
C THR A 112 4.55 7.02 -9.96
N SER A 113 3.45 7.72 -9.76
CA SER A 113 3.43 9.18 -9.70
C SER A 113 4.29 9.70 -8.55
N PRO A 114 5.08 10.76 -8.74
CA PRO A 114 5.76 11.46 -7.64
C PRO A 114 4.81 11.87 -6.49
N LEU A 115 3.56 12.22 -6.82
CA LEU A 115 2.53 12.51 -5.81
C LEU A 115 2.20 11.31 -4.92
N ALA A 116 2.34 10.07 -5.42
CA ALA A 116 2.13 8.88 -4.60
C ALA A 116 3.19 8.78 -3.49
N TYR A 117 4.44 9.07 -3.83
CA TYR A 117 5.53 9.12 -2.85
C TYR A 117 5.39 10.30 -1.89
N TYR A 118 4.99 11.47 -2.39
CA TYR A 118 4.72 12.63 -1.54
C TYR A 118 3.65 12.32 -0.49
N TYR A 119 2.47 11.86 -0.92
CA TYR A 119 1.42 11.50 0.04
C TYR A 119 1.84 10.33 0.93
N GLY A 120 2.55 9.34 0.40
CA GLY A 120 3.12 8.25 1.17
C GLY A 120 4.00 8.73 2.32
N ALA A 121 4.75 9.81 2.09
CA ALA A 121 5.66 10.38 3.08
C ALA A 121 4.94 11.25 4.14
N VAL A 122 3.93 12.04 3.76
CA VAL A 122 3.36 13.09 4.64
C VAL A 122 2.02 12.74 5.27
N SER A 123 1.38 11.62 4.90
CA SER A 123 0.08 11.25 5.45
C SER A 123 0.20 10.71 6.86
N GLY A 124 -0.78 11.04 7.73
CA GLY A 124 -0.83 10.57 9.10
C GLY A 124 -1.09 9.07 9.22
N PHE A 125 -1.89 8.52 8.30
CA PHE A 125 -2.26 7.10 8.30
C PHE A 125 -2.05 6.46 6.94
N PHE A 126 -1.49 5.26 6.94
CA PHE A 126 -1.28 4.45 5.73
C PHE A 126 -1.88 3.05 5.93
N PHE A 127 -3.04 2.81 5.32
CA PHE A 127 -3.72 1.51 5.36
C PHE A 127 -3.48 0.71 4.08
N TYR A 128 -3.09 -0.55 4.21
CA TYR A 128 -2.85 -1.42 3.07
C TYR A 128 -3.23 -2.87 3.35
N THR A 129 -3.42 -3.68 2.30
CA THR A 129 -3.87 -5.08 2.44
C THR A 129 -2.82 -6.13 2.11
N ASN A 130 -1.70 -5.78 1.50
CA ASN A 130 -0.65 -6.72 1.12
C ASN A 130 0.76 -6.15 1.33
N ASN A 131 1.09 -5.07 0.64
CA ASN A 131 2.37 -4.37 0.78
C ASN A 131 2.17 -2.87 0.55
N THR A 132 3.11 -2.06 1.00
CA THR A 132 3.07 -0.61 0.80
C THR A 132 3.58 -0.17 -0.57
N ALA A 133 4.10 -1.08 -1.39
CA ALA A 133 4.77 -0.78 -2.66
C ALA A 133 5.88 0.28 -2.52
N TYR A 134 6.56 0.30 -1.38
CA TYR A 134 7.58 1.31 -1.01
C TYR A 134 7.08 2.76 -1.01
N LEU A 135 5.77 3.00 -1.06
CA LEU A 135 5.21 4.35 -1.15
C LEU A 135 5.51 5.19 0.10
N ASN A 136 5.66 4.56 1.26
CA ASN A 136 6.02 5.19 2.51
C ASN A 136 7.35 4.68 3.10
N LEU A 137 8.27 4.23 2.25
CA LEU A 137 9.61 3.77 2.70
C LEU A 137 10.34 4.88 3.46
N HIS A 138 10.17 6.12 2.99
CA HIS A 138 10.58 7.33 3.71
C HIS A 138 9.31 8.09 4.05
N HIS A 139 9.07 8.38 5.33
CA HIS A 139 7.88 9.09 5.81
C HIS A 139 8.18 9.98 7.01
N CYS A 140 7.36 10.97 7.22
CA CYS A 140 7.46 11.87 8.36
C CYS A 140 7.28 11.10 9.68
N PRO A 141 8.03 11.45 10.72
CA PRO A 141 7.85 10.86 12.05
C PRO A 141 6.41 11.00 12.53
N GLY A 142 5.88 9.93 13.13
CA GLY A 142 4.50 9.89 13.63
C GLY A 142 3.44 9.43 12.63
N GLN A 143 3.82 9.04 11.39
CA GLN A 143 2.91 8.28 10.51
C GLN A 143 2.60 6.92 11.16
N ILE A 144 1.34 6.50 11.07
CA ILE A 144 0.89 5.17 11.50
C ILE A 144 0.57 4.33 10.28
N THR A 145 1.27 3.21 10.13
CA THR A 145 1.09 2.25 9.03
C THR A 145 0.36 1.01 9.52
N VAL A 146 -0.78 0.68 8.93
CA VAL A 146 -1.63 -0.44 9.35
C VAL A 146 -1.83 -1.42 8.19
N ASN A 147 -1.45 -2.67 8.44
CA ASN A 147 -1.73 -3.77 7.54
C ASN A 147 -3.13 -4.34 7.83
N LEU A 148 -4.10 -4.03 6.98
CA LEU A 148 -5.46 -4.57 7.07
C LEU A 148 -5.54 -6.05 6.65
N TRP A 149 -4.44 -6.58 6.08
CA TRP A 149 -4.34 -7.90 5.51
C TRP A 149 -5.45 -8.19 4.46
N HIS A 150 -5.56 -9.43 4.00
CA HIS A 150 -6.45 -9.78 2.90
C HIS A 150 -7.13 -11.17 3.05
N GLY A 151 -7.00 -11.81 4.20
CA GLY A 151 -7.66 -13.10 4.47
C GLY A 151 -7.08 -13.86 5.67
N CYS A 152 -7.81 -14.86 6.13
CA CYS A 152 -7.48 -15.64 7.33
C CYS A 152 -6.25 -16.52 7.15
N GLY A 153 -5.54 -16.62 6.14
CA GLY A 153 -4.29 -17.36 5.93
C GLY A 153 -4.08 -18.56 6.86
N TYR A 154 -4.59 -19.72 6.47
CA TYR A 154 -4.39 -20.99 7.19
C TYR A 154 -2.98 -21.59 7.00
N LYS A 155 -2.18 -21.00 6.14
CA LYS A 155 -0.86 -21.54 5.82
C LYS A 155 0.15 -20.99 6.82
N ASP A 156 0.60 -21.86 7.70
CA ASP A 156 1.87 -21.68 8.39
C ASP A 156 2.98 -21.96 7.35
N VAL A 157 3.36 -20.93 6.64
CA VAL A 157 4.44 -21.03 5.65
C VAL A 157 5.73 -20.65 6.36
N PRO A 158 6.69 -21.57 6.50
CA PRO A 158 7.97 -21.29 7.12
C PRO A 158 8.67 -20.09 6.47
N ARG A 159 9.32 -19.28 7.28
CA ARG A 159 9.95 -18.02 6.84
C ARG A 159 11.03 -18.24 5.77
N GLU A 160 11.74 -19.35 5.81
CA GLU A 160 12.79 -19.67 4.85
C GLU A 160 12.30 -19.66 3.39
N LYS A 161 11.01 -19.92 3.17
CA LYS A 161 10.38 -19.78 1.84
C LYS A 161 9.98 -18.35 1.48
N ARG A 162 10.25 -17.34 2.36
CA ARG A 162 9.78 -15.97 2.22
C ARG A 162 10.86 -14.91 2.15
N GLU A 163 12.10 -15.26 2.10
CA GLU A 163 13.21 -14.30 1.99
C GLU A 163 13.06 -13.30 0.83
N ASN A 164 12.15 -13.61 -0.12
CA ASN A 164 11.81 -12.75 -1.25
C ASN A 164 10.55 -11.88 -1.07
N THR A 165 9.88 -11.93 0.08
CA THR A 165 8.81 -10.95 0.35
C THR A 165 9.44 -9.64 0.74
N GLY A 166 9.34 -8.66 -0.15
CA GLY A 166 10.00 -7.37 0.00
C GLY A 166 9.71 -6.70 1.34
N ALA A 167 10.66 -5.93 1.85
CA ALA A 167 10.58 -5.19 3.12
C ALA A 167 9.27 -4.41 3.31
N SER A 168 8.65 -3.96 2.21
CA SER A 168 7.39 -3.22 2.23
C SER A 168 6.17 -4.03 2.70
N MET A 169 6.23 -5.36 2.70
CA MET A 169 5.13 -6.20 3.19
C MET A 169 5.08 -6.26 4.71
N MET A 170 6.24 -6.14 5.35
CA MET A 170 6.43 -6.28 6.80
C MET A 170 6.55 -4.92 7.49
N HIS A 171 6.45 -3.83 6.74
CA HIS A 171 6.56 -2.49 7.27
C HIS A 171 5.18 -2.01 7.74
N PHE A 172 4.91 -2.22 9.03
CA PHE A 172 3.70 -1.75 9.70
C PHE A 172 3.95 -1.46 11.18
N ASP A 173 3.18 -0.56 11.73
CA ASP A 173 3.08 -0.34 13.17
C ASP A 173 2.08 -1.34 13.75
N TYR A 174 0.96 -1.56 13.06
CA TYR A 174 -0.08 -2.51 13.45
C TYR A 174 -0.55 -3.37 12.28
N ALA A 175 -1.04 -4.58 12.59
CA ALA A 175 -1.64 -5.47 11.61
C ALA A 175 -2.93 -6.10 12.18
N LEU A 176 -3.98 -6.18 11.34
CA LEU A 176 -5.23 -6.83 11.72
C LEU A 176 -5.16 -8.35 11.56
N VAL A 177 -5.81 -9.05 12.48
CA VAL A 177 -6.08 -10.49 12.41
C VAL A 177 -7.55 -10.77 12.76
N PRO A 178 -8.09 -11.95 12.36
CA PRO A 178 -9.51 -12.26 12.58
C PRO A 178 -9.93 -12.36 14.04
N GLY A 179 -8.99 -12.61 14.96
CA GLY A 179 -9.26 -12.78 16.38
C GLY A 179 -8.03 -13.29 17.12
N GLU A 180 -8.13 -13.42 18.44
CA GLU A 180 -7.04 -13.77 19.37
C GLU A 180 -6.29 -15.06 18.97
N ALA A 181 -7.01 -16.08 18.51
CA ALA A 181 -6.39 -17.35 18.08
C ALA A 181 -5.31 -17.19 16.98
N PHE A 182 -5.32 -16.08 16.26
CA PHE A 182 -4.36 -15.82 15.18
C PHE A 182 -3.15 -14.99 15.62
N VAL A 183 -3.17 -14.38 16.79
CA VAL A 183 -2.11 -13.45 17.25
C VAL A 183 -0.76 -14.16 17.31
N GLU A 184 -0.68 -15.31 17.97
CA GLU A 184 0.57 -16.07 18.13
C GLU A 184 1.14 -16.50 16.77
N THR A 185 0.30 -17.11 15.93
CA THR A 185 0.70 -17.59 14.61
C THR A 185 1.17 -16.45 13.71
N LYS A 186 0.50 -15.30 13.75
CA LYS A 186 0.88 -14.14 12.94
C LYS A 186 2.08 -13.39 13.49
N SER A 187 2.26 -13.34 14.79
CA SER A 187 3.48 -12.82 15.41
C SER A 187 4.72 -13.58 14.94
N ARG A 188 4.68 -14.92 15.00
CA ARG A 188 5.74 -15.78 14.48
C ARG A 188 5.92 -15.59 12.96
N TYR A 189 4.82 -15.54 12.24
CA TYR A 189 4.80 -15.41 10.79
C TYR A 189 5.41 -14.09 10.30
N TRP A 190 5.07 -12.96 10.91
CA TRP A 190 5.60 -11.65 10.55
C TRP A 190 6.88 -11.28 11.33
N LYS A 191 7.28 -12.10 12.29
CA LYS A 191 8.39 -11.84 13.24
C LYS A 191 8.30 -10.46 13.87
N CYS A 192 7.14 -10.15 14.38
CA CYS A 192 6.86 -8.91 15.08
C CYS A 192 6.31 -9.19 16.49
N PRO A 193 6.45 -8.25 17.42
CA PRO A 193 5.81 -8.33 18.72
C PRO A 193 4.30 -8.51 18.63
N LYS A 194 3.70 -9.24 19.58
CA LYS A 194 2.25 -9.51 19.62
C LYS A 194 1.43 -8.23 19.76
N GLU A 195 1.96 -7.24 20.45
CA GLU A 195 1.34 -5.93 20.69
C GLU A 195 1.09 -5.13 19.39
N LYS A 196 1.78 -5.49 18.32
CA LYS A 196 1.53 -4.92 16.99
C LYS A 196 0.37 -5.60 16.24
N ILE A 197 -0.17 -6.70 16.78
CA ILE A 197 -1.21 -7.48 16.13
C ILE A 197 -2.53 -7.21 16.82
N LEU A 198 -3.48 -6.67 16.07
CA LEU A 198 -4.78 -6.26 16.57
C LEU A 198 -5.84 -7.32 16.20
N PRO A 199 -6.38 -8.07 17.17
CA PRO A 199 -7.39 -9.12 16.94
C PRO A 199 -8.80 -8.55 16.80
N LEU A 200 -8.95 -7.52 15.95
CA LEU A 200 -10.20 -6.76 15.79
C LEU A 200 -11.11 -7.30 14.67
N GLY A 201 -10.75 -8.41 14.04
CA GLY A 201 -11.47 -8.86 12.86
C GLY A 201 -10.99 -8.16 11.57
N TYR A 202 -11.74 -8.38 10.50
CA TYR A 202 -11.49 -7.72 9.22
C TYR A 202 -12.68 -6.88 8.79
N PRO A 203 -12.49 -5.61 8.40
CA PRO A 203 -13.58 -4.69 8.06
C PRO A 203 -14.61 -5.22 7.07
N ARG A 204 -14.21 -6.09 6.15
CA ARG A 204 -15.13 -6.69 5.17
C ARG A 204 -16.08 -7.73 5.74
N TYR A 205 -15.91 -8.16 6.99
CA TYR A 205 -16.81 -9.11 7.65
C TYR A 205 -17.93 -8.42 8.42
N ASP A 206 -17.89 -7.09 8.52
CA ASP A 206 -18.87 -6.26 9.21
C ASP A 206 -19.97 -5.77 8.25
N TRP A 207 -20.01 -6.31 7.01
CA TRP A 207 -20.98 -5.96 5.96
C TRP A 207 -22.02 -7.07 5.78
#